data_1e33aad9d7919325ad2fcac519f9996d
#
_entry.id   1e33aad9d7919325ad2fcac519f9996d
#
_cell.length_a   1.000
_cell.length_b   1.000
_cell.length_c   1.000
_cell.angle_alpha   90.00
_cell.angle_beta   90.00
_cell.angle_gamma   90.00
#
_symmetry.space_group_name_H-M   'P 1'
#
loop_
_entity.id
_entity.type
_entity.pdbx_description
1 polymer ?
#
loop_
_entity_poly.entity_id
_entity_poly.type
_entity_poly.pdbx_seq_one_letter_code
_entity_poly.pdbx_strand_id
1 'polypeptide(L)'
;MATNCTTIQQSLAWCQGTPELPGIKRRIYYISKDQIVNWPTLQHDNIGRLTSAVYNGNFELAADATWKFIDILPDKSQLTSEAQGEYPSQTQLNKLTAVHPGVGVNASALAAYVNNCDCVFLVETVRGRYRVVGSEKWQVKSTVAQDLGQGATGTTSTTLSVEATDECPAPFYNGKIETEDGVINPSGTAAQWNGDSQIAGPVYHEGADTSQTLPAESSQGTPITDP
;
A
#
# COMPACT_ATOMS: atom_id res chain seq x y z
N MET A 1 16.94 9.33 -33.58
CA MET A 1 17.50 8.31 -32.67
C MET A 1 16.35 7.39 -32.31
N ALA A 2 16.46 6.11 -32.65
CA ALA A 2 15.44 5.14 -32.23
C ALA A 2 15.56 4.96 -30.70
N THR A 3 14.55 5.36 -29.94
CA THR A 3 14.44 5.07 -28.53
C THR A 3 14.23 3.56 -28.38
N ASN A 4 15.24 2.84 -27.90
CA ASN A 4 15.10 1.44 -27.56
C ASN A 4 14.14 1.32 -26.34
N CYS A 5 12.87 1.12 -26.63
CA CYS A 5 11.89 0.78 -25.59
C CYS A 5 12.13 -0.66 -25.12
N THR A 6 12.85 -0.84 -24.04
CA THR A 6 12.99 -2.14 -23.40
C THR A 6 11.64 -2.51 -22.78
N THR A 7 11.17 -3.72 -23.02
CA THR A 7 9.90 -4.21 -22.46
C THR A 7 10.08 -4.49 -20.97
N ILE A 8 9.28 -3.84 -20.11
CA ILE A 8 9.19 -4.18 -18.70
C ILE A 8 8.03 -5.17 -18.56
N GLN A 9 8.34 -6.44 -18.45
CA GLN A 9 7.37 -7.49 -18.17
C GLN A 9 7.78 -8.18 -16.88
N GLN A 10 6.84 -8.36 -15.96
CA GLN A 10 7.05 -9.06 -14.71
C GLN A 10 6.12 -10.27 -14.65
N SER A 11 6.66 -11.39 -14.19
CA SER A 11 5.85 -12.56 -13.89
C SER A 11 5.20 -12.39 -12.53
N LEU A 12 3.88 -12.61 -12.48
CA LEU A 12 3.14 -12.67 -11.22
C LEU A 12 2.87 -14.15 -10.90
N ALA A 13 3.65 -14.70 -9.95
CA ALA A 13 3.43 -16.05 -9.47
C ALA A 13 2.48 -16.06 -8.27
N TRP A 14 1.61 -17.04 -8.23
CA TRP A 14 0.73 -17.30 -7.10
C TRP A 14 0.78 -18.78 -6.74
N CYS A 15 0.94 -19.08 -5.44
CA CYS A 15 0.95 -20.44 -4.95
C CYS A 15 -0.45 -20.82 -4.46
N GLN A 16 -0.99 -21.90 -5.02
CA GLN A 16 -2.26 -22.45 -4.57
C GLN A 16 -2.18 -22.81 -3.08
N GLY A 17 -3.22 -22.46 -2.32
CA GLY A 17 -3.29 -22.69 -0.88
C GLY A 17 -2.79 -21.51 -0.03
N THR A 18 -2.23 -20.46 -0.63
CA THR A 18 -1.89 -19.22 0.08
C THR A 18 -3.08 -18.28 0.06
N PRO A 19 -3.72 -17.97 1.21
CA PRO A 19 -4.84 -17.05 1.24
C PRO A 19 -4.37 -15.60 1.05
N GLU A 20 -5.04 -14.88 0.16
CA GLU A 20 -4.97 -13.42 0.13
C GLU A 20 -5.96 -12.86 1.16
N LEU A 21 -5.47 -12.00 2.06
CA LEU A 21 -6.30 -11.41 3.11
C LEU A 21 -6.92 -10.10 2.59
N PRO A 22 -8.22 -10.08 2.31
CA PRO A 22 -8.90 -8.88 1.84
C PRO A 22 -9.13 -7.88 2.97
N GLY A 23 -9.37 -6.62 2.60
CA GLY A 23 -9.86 -5.59 3.49
C GLY A 23 -8.77 -4.64 4.01
N ILE A 24 -9.26 -3.65 4.72
CA ILE A 24 -8.48 -2.60 5.37
C ILE A 24 -8.67 -2.65 6.87
N LYS A 25 -7.70 -2.12 7.64
CA LYS A 25 -7.77 -2.06 9.10
C LYS A 25 -8.68 -0.93 9.58
N ARG A 26 -8.95 -0.91 10.89
CA ARG A 26 -9.89 0.02 11.54
C ARG A 26 -9.50 1.48 11.50
N ARG A 27 -8.25 1.80 11.16
CA ARG A 27 -7.72 3.16 11.21
C ARG A 27 -7.11 3.57 9.87
N ILE A 28 -7.49 4.72 9.39
CA ILE A 28 -6.85 5.40 8.27
C ILE A 28 -6.20 6.69 8.79
N TYR A 29 -5.13 7.13 8.14
CA TYR A 29 -4.47 8.39 8.47
C TYR A 29 -4.68 9.37 7.33
N TYR A 30 -4.75 10.65 7.65
CA TYR A 30 -4.87 11.71 6.65
C TYR A 30 -4.06 12.94 7.06
N ILE A 31 -3.67 13.70 6.07
CA ILE A 31 -2.99 14.99 6.22
C ILE A 31 -3.37 15.90 5.06
N SER A 32 -3.40 17.22 5.31
CA SER A 32 -3.51 18.19 4.22
C SER A 32 -2.26 18.16 3.36
N LYS A 33 -2.42 18.21 2.05
CA LYS A 33 -1.33 18.25 1.10
C LYS A 33 -0.40 19.44 1.32
N ASP A 34 -0.92 20.58 1.78
CA ASP A 34 -0.16 21.78 2.10
C ASP A 34 0.80 21.60 3.28
N GLN A 35 0.60 20.58 4.11
CA GLN A 35 1.49 20.23 5.22
C GLN A 35 2.62 19.27 4.84
N ILE A 36 2.68 18.84 3.59
CA ILE A 36 3.74 17.96 3.08
C ILE A 36 4.77 18.84 2.37
N VAL A 37 5.98 18.89 2.92
CA VAL A 37 7.10 19.67 2.35
C VAL A 37 7.79 18.91 1.22
N ASN A 38 8.07 17.62 1.45
CA ASN A 38 8.66 16.76 0.43
C ASN A 38 7.92 15.42 0.34
N TRP A 39 7.71 14.98 -0.88
CA TRP A 39 7.06 13.72 -1.17
C TRP A 39 8.07 12.60 -1.37
N PRO A 40 7.76 11.38 -0.93
CA PRO A 40 8.50 10.20 -1.36
C PRO A 40 8.29 9.98 -2.86
N THR A 41 9.24 9.35 -3.52
CA THR A 41 9.24 9.20 -4.97
C THR A 41 8.89 7.79 -5.41
N LEU A 42 8.14 7.67 -6.50
CA LEU A 42 7.98 6.41 -7.21
C LEU A 42 9.18 6.17 -8.13
N GLN A 43 9.55 4.92 -8.31
CA GLN A 43 10.69 4.56 -9.16
C GLN A 43 10.27 4.44 -10.61
N HIS A 44 11.00 5.16 -11.47
CA HIS A 44 10.82 5.12 -12.92
C HIS A 44 12.11 4.67 -13.60
N ASP A 45 11.99 4.13 -14.79
CA ASP A 45 13.15 3.87 -15.65
C ASP A 45 13.64 5.16 -16.35
N ASN A 46 14.71 5.02 -17.12
CA ASN A 46 15.34 6.13 -17.84
C ASN A 46 14.45 6.77 -18.94
N ILE A 47 13.32 6.18 -19.26
CA ILE A 47 12.33 6.71 -20.23
C ILE A 47 11.00 7.09 -19.56
N GLY A 48 10.96 7.11 -18.22
CA GLY A 48 9.84 7.59 -17.42
C GLY A 48 8.72 6.58 -17.16
N ARG A 49 8.94 5.28 -17.40
CA ARG A 49 7.94 4.26 -17.07
C ARG A 49 8.09 3.80 -15.61
N LEU A 50 6.98 3.64 -14.93
CA LEU A 50 6.95 3.15 -13.55
C LEU A 50 7.53 1.72 -13.47
N THR A 51 8.51 1.53 -12.60
CA THR A 51 9.14 0.22 -12.35
C THR A 51 8.72 -0.40 -11.03
N SER A 52 8.21 0.40 -10.10
CA SER A 52 7.76 -0.06 -8.78
C SER A 52 6.58 0.77 -8.29
N ALA A 53 5.57 0.10 -7.77
CA ALA A 53 4.41 0.74 -7.14
C ALA A 53 4.64 0.99 -5.63
N VAL A 54 5.90 1.19 -5.21
CA VAL A 54 6.29 1.47 -3.82
C VAL A 54 6.96 2.83 -3.77
N TYR A 55 6.48 3.68 -2.89
CA TYR A 55 7.15 4.95 -2.59
C TYR A 55 8.49 4.72 -1.90
N ASN A 56 9.53 5.35 -2.41
CA ASN A 56 10.87 5.36 -1.84
C ASN A 56 11.09 6.68 -1.08
N GLY A 57 11.53 6.57 0.17
CA GLY A 57 11.71 7.72 1.08
C GLY A 57 10.51 7.93 2.01
N ASN A 58 10.53 9.05 2.71
CA ASN A 58 9.53 9.43 3.70
C ASN A 58 8.75 10.66 3.23
N PHE A 59 7.51 10.79 3.70
CA PHE A 59 6.86 12.09 3.69
C PHE A 59 7.58 13.00 4.68
N GLU A 60 8.08 14.15 4.22
CA GLU A 60 8.61 15.18 5.10
C GLU A 60 7.51 16.20 5.35
N LEU A 61 7.12 16.33 6.61
CA LEU A 61 6.03 17.20 7.01
C LEU A 61 6.54 18.57 7.42
N ALA A 62 5.69 19.58 7.36
CA ALA A 62 5.96 20.90 7.92
C ALA A 62 6.18 20.80 9.43
N ALA A 63 6.83 21.82 10.02
CA ALA A 63 7.05 21.88 11.46
C ALA A 63 5.71 21.73 12.21
N ASP A 64 5.70 20.88 13.23
CA ASP A 64 4.55 20.58 14.08
C ASP A 64 3.37 19.89 13.36
N ALA A 65 3.50 19.54 12.08
CA ALA A 65 2.50 18.77 11.35
C ALA A 65 2.61 17.29 11.68
N THR A 66 1.45 16.65 11.86
CA THR A 66 1.35 15.21 12.12
C THR A 66 0.18 14.62 11.37
N TRP A 67 0.31 13.35 10.99
CA TRP A 67 -0.80 12.59 10.45
C TRP A 67 -1.91 12.45 11.49
N LYS A 68 -3.11 12.87 11.10
CA LYS A 68 -4.32 12.68 11.89
C LYS A 68 -4.96 11.34 11.51
N PHE A 69 -5.79 10.80 12.37
CA PHE A 69 -6.43 9.52 12.09
C PHE A 69 -7.96 9.61 12.11
N ILE A 70 -8.56 8.66 11.43
CA ILE A 70 -10.01 8.41 11.45
C ILE A 70 -10.19 6.92 11.72
N ASP A 71 -10.92 6.58 12.78
CA ASP A 71 -11.32 5.20 13.06
C ASP A 71 -12.55 4.87 12.21
N ILE A 72 -12.51 3.72 11.55
CA ILE A 72 -13.50 3.29 10.56
C ILE A 72 -14.02 1.90 10.85
N LEU A 73 -15.14 1.56 10.22
CA LEU A 73 -15.71 0.21 10.21
C LEU A 73 -15.14 -0.57 9.03
N PRO A 74 -14.25 -1.53 9.23
CA PRO A 74 -13.60 -2.28 8.15
C PRO A 74 -14.59 -2.94 7.19
N ASP A 75 -15.66 -3.54 7.75
CA ASP A 75 -16.66 -4.29 6.99
C ASP A 75 -17.51 -3.41 6.04
N LYS A 76 -17.50 -2.09 6.26
CA LYS A 76 -18.22 -1.10 5.44
C LYS A 76 -17.30 -0.20 4.64
N SER A 77 -16.00 -0.42 4.73
CA SER A 77 -14.98 0.43 4.13
C SER A 77 -14.17 -0.36 3.11
N GLN A 78 -13.76 0.30 2.03
CA GLN A 78 -13.03 -0.34 0.95
C GLN A 78 -12.10 0.63 0.23
N LEU A 79 -11.04 0.08 -0.35
CA LEU A 79 -10.17 0.77 -1.29
C LEU A 79 -10.18 0.01 -2.61
N THR A 80 -10.49 0.70 -3.69
CA THR A 80 -10.50 0.16 -5.04
C THR A 80 -9.66 1.01 -5.98
N SER A 81 -9.15 0.42 -7.04
CA SER A 81 -8.40 1.13 -8.08
C SER A 81 -8.89 0.64 -9.44
N GLU A 82 -9.15 1.57 -10.33
CA GLU A 82 -9.60 1.29 -11.69
C GLU A 82 -8.82 2.13 -12.70
N ALA A 83 -8.64 1.62 -13.90
CA ALA A 83 -8.03 2.37 -14.97
C ALA A 83 -8.98 3.48 -15.45
N GLN A 84 -8.44 4.67 -15.71
CA GLN A 84 -9.19 5.79 -16.29
C GLN A 84 -8.43 6.39 -17.48
N GLY A 85 -9.16 7.09 -18.35
CA GLY A 85 -8.62 7.68 -19.58
C GLY A 85 -8.59 6.68 -20.73
N GLU A 86 -8.04 7.11 -21.84
CA GLU A 86 -7.99 6.34 -23.08
C GLU A 86 -6.58 5.84 -23.37
N TYR A 87 -6.51 4.65 -23.99
CA TYR A 87 -5.25 4.11 -24.48
C TYR A 87 -4.62 5.08 -25.50
N PRO A 88 -3.30 5.37 -25.46
CA PRO A 88 -2.27 4.75 -24.62
C PRO A 88 -1.92 5.53 -23.33
N SER A 89 -2.70 6.50 -22.91
CA SER A 89 -2.40 7.42 -21.81
C SER A 89 -3.29 7.20 -20.57
N GLN A 90 -3.53 5.94 -20.22
CA GLN A 90 -4.34 5.59 -19.06
C GLN A 90 -3.59 5.86 -17.75
N THR A 91 -4.32 6.41 -16.78
CA THR A 91 -3.92 6.57 -15.37
C THR A 91 -4.80 5.69 -14.49
N GLN A 92 -4.57 5.72 -13.19
CA GLN A 92 -5.38 4.97 -12.21
C GLN A 92 -6.23 5.92 -11.38
N LEU A 93 -7.49 5.57 -11.21
CA LEU A 93 -8.39 6.23 -10.27
C LEU A 93 -8.51 5.36 -9.02
N ASN A 94 -7.96 5.85 -7.92
CA ASN A 94 -7.99 5.21 -6.62
C ASN A 94 -9.18 5.75 -5.84
N LYS A 95 -10.10 4.88 -5.43
CA LYS A 95 -11.31 5.23 -4.70
C LYS A 95 -11.28 4.61 -3.30
N LEU A 96 -11.31 5.46 -2.29
CA LEU A 96 -11.44 5.06 -0.89
C LEU A 96 -12.86 5.40 -0.41
N THR A 97 -13.56 4.41 0.10
CA THR A 97 -14.77 4.60 0.89
C THR A 97 -14.47 4.20 2.33
N ALA A 98 -14.60 5.13 3.26
CA ALA A 98 -14.34 4.91 4.68
C ALA A 98 -15.55 5.33 5.50
N VAL A 99 -16.06 4.43 6.32
CA VAL A 99 -17.25 4.65 7.14
C VAL A 99 -16.87 4.75 8.61
N HIS A 100 -17.02 5.94 9.18
CA HIS A 100 -16.86 6.19 10.61
C HIS A 100 -18.20 6.01 11.32
N PRO A 101 -18.25 5.28 12.45
CA PRO A 101 -19.48 5.16 13.22
C PRO A 101 -19.82 6.47 13.96
N GLY A 102 -21.02 6.96 13.74
CA GLY A 102 -21.52 8.16 14.39
C GLY A 102 -21.41 9.46 13.59
N VAL A 103 -22.06 10.50 14.10
CA VAL A 103 -22.22 11.83 13.49
C VAL A 103 -22.00 12.94 14.54
N GLY A 104 -21.09 12.71 15.48
CA GLY A 104 -20.80 13.67 16.55
C GLY A 104 -20.22 15.00 16.08
N VAL A 105 -20.04 15.93 17.00
CA VAL A 105 -19.51 17.29 16.70
C VAL A 105 -18.16 17.23 15.98
N ASN A 106 -17.25 16.36 16.43
CA ASN A 106 -15.93 16.22 15.82
C ASN A 106 -16.01 15.62 14.40
N ALA A 107 -16.92 14.65 14.18
CA ALA A 107 -17.13 14.09 12.85
C ALA A 107 -17.70 15.12 11.88
N SER A 108 -18.59 16.01 12.36
CA SER A 108 -19.15 17.08 11.56
C SER A 108 -18.12 18.17 11.24
N ALA A 109 -17.26 18.52 12.20
CA ALA A 109 -16.15 19.45 11.97
C ALA A 109 -15.14 18.88 10.97
N LEU A 110 -14.79 17.60 11.11
CA LEU A 110 -13.94 16.87 10.17
C LEU A 110 -14.54 16.87 8.76
N ALA A 111 -15.84 16.62 8.64
CA ALA A 111 -16.54 16.63 7.37
C ALA A 111 -16.44 17.99 6.66
N ALA A 112 -16.67 19.08 7.40
CA ALA A 112 -16.54 20.42 6.86
C ALA A 112 -15.12 20.75 6.38
N TYR A 113 -14.11 20.28 7.11
CA TYR A 113 -12.70 20.45 6.75
C TYR A 113 -12.32 19.65 5.51
N VAL A 114 -12.54 18.32 5.53
CA VAL A 114 -12.11 17.41 4.47
C VAL A 114 -12.80 17.68 3.14
N ASN A 115 -14.06 18.13 3.16
CA ASN A 115 -14.80 18.51 1.95
C ASN A 115 -14.16 19.70 1.19
N ASN A 116 -13.33 20.50 1.87
CA ASN A 116 -12.73 21.71 1.31
C ASN A 116 -11.21 21.68 1.34
N CYS A 117 -10.61 20.55 1.61
CA CYS A 117 -9.16 20.36 1.72
C CYS A 117 -8.66 19.30 0.74
N ASP A 118 -7.53 19.57 0.12
CA ASP A 118 -6.80 18.57 -0.66
C ASP A 118 -5.99 17.70 0.32
N CYS A 119 -6.54 16.55 0.68
CA CYS A 119 -5.98 15.66 1.68
C CYS A 119 -5.41 14.39 1.06
N VAL A 120 -4.34 13.89 1.65
CA VAL A 120 -3.71 12.60 1.34
C VAL A 120 -4.07 11.62 2.43
N PHE A 121 -4.37 10.38 2.05
CA PHE A 121 -4.78 9.33 2.98
C PHE A 121 -3.82 8.15 2.94
N LEU A 122 -3.50 7.61 4.12
CA LEU A 122 -2.79 6.35 4.29
C LEU A 122 -3.76 5.31 4.82
N VAL A 123 -3.90 4.22 4.07
CA VAL A 123 -4.83 3.13 4.37
C VAL A 123 -4.04 1.88 4.68
N GLU A 124 -4.18 1.36 5.88
CA GLU A 124 -3.52 0.12 6.28
C GLU A 124 -4.36 -1.09 5.87
N THR A 125 -3.77 -1.98 5.08
CA THR A 125 -4.38 -3.27 4.71
C THR A 125 -4.33 -4.25 5.88
N VAL A 126 -5.16 -5.30 5.85
CA VAL A 126 -5.15 -6.36 6.86
C VAL A 126 -3.77 -7.01 7.02
N ARG A 127 -2.97 -7.05 5.95
CA ARG A 127 -1.58 -7.55 5.98
C ARG A 127 -0.57 -6.59 6.65
N GLY A 128 -1.01 -5.42 7.12
CA GLY A 128 -0.14 -4.44 7.76
C GLY A 128 0.59 -3.52 6.77
N ARG A 129 0.13 -3.43 5.54
CA ARG A 129 0.71 -2.59 4.49
C ARG A 129 -0.05 -1.28 4.37
N TYR A 130 0.68 -0.18 4.26
CA TYR A 130 0.08 1.10 3.97
C TYR A 130 -0.03 1.32 2.46
N ARG A 131 -1.19 1.80 2.04
CA ARG A 131 -1.48 2.27 0.70
C ARG A 131 -1.73 3.76 0.74
N VAL A 132 -1.21 4.50 -0.23
CA VAL A 132 -1.41 5.94 -0.36
C VAL A 132 -2.58 6.21 -1.30
N VAL A 133 -3.52 7.04 -0.87
CA VAL A 133 -4.60 7.57 -1.69
C VAL A 133 -4.41 9.08 -1.78
N GLY A 134 -3.93 9.52 -2.91
CA GLY A 134 -3.49 10.88 -3.18
C GLY A 134 -2.11 10.90 -3.81
N SER A 135 -1.84 11.89 -4.62
CA SER A 135 -0.55 12.08 -5.28
C SER A 135 -0.12 13.53 -5.23
N GLU A 136 1.17 13.77 -5.43
CA GLU A 136 1.71 15.11 -5.56
C GLU A 136 1.13 15.84 -6.77
N LYS A 137 0.92 15.11 -7.88
CA LYS A 137 0.63 15.66 -9.21
C LYS A 137 -0.82 16.11 -9.38
N TRP A 138 -1.78 15.41 -8.76
CA TRP A 138 -3.20 15.67 -8.95
C TRP A 138 -3.90 15.97 -7.64
N GLN A 139 -4.97 16.77 -7.74
CA GLN A 139 -5.83 17.04 -6.60
C GLN A 139 -6.64 15.80 -6.22
N VAL A 140 -6.86 15.65 -4.94
CA VAL A 140 -7.72 14.63 -4.36
C VAL A 140 -9.10 15.21 -4.15
N LYS A 141 -10.11 14.51 -4.63
CA LYS A 141 -11.50 14.87 -4.40
C LYS A 141 -12.05 14.09 -3.23
N SER A 142 -12.35 14.77 -2.15
CA SER A 142 -12.93 14.19 -0.95
C SER A 142 -14.35 14.70 -0.75
N THR A 143 -15.26 13.81 -0.40
CA THR A 143 -16.65 14.14 -0.05
C THR A 143 -17.06 13.36 1.17
N VAL A 144 -17.66 14.04 2.15
CA VAL A 144 -18.16 13.41 3.37
C VAL A 144 -19.68 13.59 3.45
N ALA A 145 -20.37 12.48 3.63
CA ALA A 145 -21.80 12.42 3.88
C ALA A 145 -22.08 11.89 5.29
N GLN A 146 -23.09 12.43 5.94
CA GLN A 146 -23.53 11.99 7.25
C GLN A 146 -24.96 11.47 7.18
N ASP A 147 -25.18 10.35 7.85
CA ASP A 147 -26.51 9.74 8.00
C ASP A 147 -26.81 9.52 9.49
N LEU A 148 -27.90 10.09 9.94
CA LEU A 148 -28.39 9.94 11.33
C LEU A 148 -29.14 8.64 11.54
N GLY A 149 -29.40 7.89 10.48
CA GLY A 149 -30.24 6.71 10.52
C GLY A 149 -31.72 7.02 10.63
N GLN A 150 -32.53 6.00 10.42
CA GLN A 150 -33.98 6.11 10.47
C GLN A 150 -34.53 5.29 11.64
N GLY A 151 -35.16 5.96 12.60
CA GLY A 151 -35.78 5.32 13.77
C GLY A 151 -34.78 4.61 14.69
N ALA A 152 -35.29 3.78 15.58
CA ALA A 152 -34.47 3.10 16.61
C ALA A 152 -33.56 1.99 16.06
N THR A 153 -33.81 1.50 14.86
CA THR A 153 -33.03 0.42 14.22
C THR A 153 -32.03 0.93 13.17
N GLY A 154 -32.05 2.24 12.89
CA GLY A 154 -31.12 2.87 11.97
C GLY A 154 -29.69 2.91 12.53
N THR A 155 -28.72 2.98 11.62
CA THR A 155 -27.30 3.18 11.98
C THR A 155 -26.87 4.59 11.63
N THR A 156 -26.23 5.27 12.59
CA THR A 156 -25.61 6.57 12.34
C THR A 156 -24.22 6.37 11.79
N SER A 157 -23.86 7.10 10.75
CA SER A 157 -22.53 7.01 10.15
C SER A 157 -22.09 8.28 9.46
N THR A 158 -20.78 8.48 9.42
CA THR A 158 -20.11 9.48 8.58
C THR A 158 -19.32 8.72 7.53
N THR A 159 -19.71 8.88 6.26
CA THR A 159 -19.09 8.20 5.13
C THR A 159 -18.18 9.17 4.39
N LEU A 160 -16.91 8.89 4.35
CA LEU A 160 -15.90 9.59 3.56
C LEU A 160 -15.70 8.84 2.24
N SER A 161 -15.86 9.55 1.12
CA SER A 161 -15.54 9.07 -0.22
C SER A 161 -14.42 9.90 -0.79
N VAL A 162 -13.34 9.26 -1.20
CA VAL A 162 -12.15 9.89 -1.77
C VAL A 162 -11.88 9.34 -3.14
N GLU A 163 -11.63 10.23 -4.09
CA GLU A 163 -11.19 9.90 -5.44
C GLU A 163 -9.86 10.59 -5.72
N ALA A 164 -8.84 9.81 -6.03
CA ALA A 164 -7.50 10.28 -6.29
C ALA A 164 -6.93 9.65 -7.56
N THR A 165 -6.47 10.49 -8.48
CA THR A 165 -5.75 10.03 -9.67
C THR A 165 -4.30 9.78 -9.34
N ASP A 166 -3.73 8.70 -9.87
CA ASP A 166 -2.32 8.36 -9.72
C ASP A 166 -1.79 7.61 -10.96
N GLU A 167 -0.49 7.36 -11.00
CA GLU A 167 0.17 6.61 -12.07
C GLU A 167 -0.07 5.09 -11.94
N CYS A 168 -0.33 4.61 -10.72
CA CYS A 168 -0.55 3.20 -10.43
C CYS A 168 -1.66 3.00 -9.38
N PRO A 169 -2.13 1.76 -9.21
CA PRO A 169 -3.11 1.44 -8.17
C PRO A 169 -2.54 1.72 -6.78
N ALA A 170 -3.15 2.66 -6.06
CA ALA A 170 -2.84 3.11 -4.70
C ALA A 170 -1.45 2.64 -4.22
N PRO A 171 -0.37 3.41 -4.46
CA PRO A 171 1.00 2.98 -4.19
C PRO A 171 1.21 2.53 -2.76
N PHE A 172 2.14 1.61 -2.56
CA PHE A 172 2.55 1.19 -1.23
C PHE A 172 3.46 2.21 -0.57
N TYR A 173 3.37 2.34 0.74
CA TYR A 173 4.22 3.19 1.54
C TYR A 173 4.80 2.44 2.74
N ASN A 174 6.11 2.44 2.85
CA ASN A 174 6.86 1.79 3.93
C ASN A 174 7.64 2.78 4.78
N GLY A 175 7.45 4.06 4.54
CA GLY A 175 8.16 5.13 5.24
C GLY A 175 7.64 5.37 6.66
N LYS A 176 8.22 6.34 7.30
CA LYS A 176 7.88 6.83 8.62
C LYS A 176 6.53 7.55 8.60
N ILE A 177 5.67 7.30 9.58
CA ILE A 177 4.39 7.99 9.76
C ILE A 177 4.42 8.66 11.13
N GLU A 178 4.51 9.98 11.16
CA GLU A 178 4.51 10.78 12.37
C GLU A 178 3.08 11.13 12.76
N THR A 179 2.61 10.57 13.87
CA THR A 179 1.25 10.78 14.39
C THR A 179 1.30 11.47 15.75
N GLU A 180 0.14 11.94 16.22
CA GLU A 180 0.01 12.50 17.57
C GLU A 180 0.32 11.49 18.67
N ASP A 181 0.02 10.20 18.42
CA ASP A 181 0.24 9.10 19.37
C ASP A 181 1.68 8.56 19.33
N GLY A 182 2.52 9.09 18.44
CA GLY A 182 3.89 8.65 18.24
C GLY A 182 4.23 8.34 16.79
N VAL A 183 5.37 7.70 16.58
CA VAL A 183 5.88 7.41 15.24
C VAL A 183 5.68 5.94 14.90
N ILE A 184 4.98 5.69 13.81
CA ILE A 184 4.84 4.37 13.22
C ILE A 184 5.99 4.16 12.23
N ASN A 185 6.62 2.99 12.27
CA ASN A 185 7.80 2.65 11.48
C ASN A 185 8.94 3.70 11.63
N PRO A 186 9.51 3.88 12.84
CA PRO A 186 10.47 4.95 13.11
C PRO A 186 11.79 4.81 12.33
N SER A 187 12.14 3.62 11.85
CA SER A 187 13.32 3.39 11.02
C SER A 187 13.21 4.03 9.63
N GLY A 188 12.02 4.37 9.20
CA GLY A 188 11.71 5.28 8.08
C GLY A 188 12.37 5.05 6.74
N THR A 189 13.32 4.19 6.68
CA THR A 189 13.87 3.74 5.41
C THR A 189 12.86 2.80 4.80
N ALA A 190 12.80 2.79 3.50
CA ALA A 190 12.24 1.69 2.75
C ALA A 190 12.84 0.39 3.29
N ALA A 191 12.39 0.00 4.48
CA ALA A 191 12.62 -1.33 4.99
C ALA A 191 12.14 -2.21 3.85
N GLN A 192 13.10 -2.86 3.24
CA GLN A 192 12.82 -3.78 2.14
C GLN A 192 11.67 -4.61 2.62
N TRP A 193 10.56 -4.46 1.96
CA TRP A 193 9.38 -5.15 2.40
C TRP A 193 9.54 -6.63 2.11
N ASN A 194 10.14 -7.32 3.07
CA ASN A 194 10.37 -8.76 3.04
C ASN A 194 9.05 -9.56 3.09
N GLY A 195 7.92 -8.87 3.25
CA GLY A 195 6.61 -9.50 3.28
C GLY A 195 6.15 -10.08 1.94
N ASP A 196 6.58 -9.51 0.80
CA ASP A 196 6.29 -10.08 -0.53
C ASP A 196 7.28 -11.15 -0.93
N SER A 197 8.49 -11.14 -0.38
CA SER A 197 9.47 -12.21 -0.59
C SER A 197 9.01 -13.55 -0.01
N GLN A 198 8.07 -13.53 0.91
CA GLN A 198 7.47 -14.77 1.45
C GLN A 198 6.36 -15.34 0.56
N ILE A 199 5.89 -14.58 -0.44
CA ILE A 199 4.91 -15.03 -1.43
C ILE A 199 5.61 -15.42 -2.73
N ALA A 200 6.89 -15.09 -2.90
CA ALA A 200 7.70 -15.72 -3.91
C ALA A 200 7.79 -17.19 -3.54
N GLY A 201 6.94 -18.01 -4.13
CA GLY A 201 7.15 -19.44 -4.14
C GLY A 201 8.56 -19.74 -4.59
N PRO A 202 9.05 -20.98 -4.40
CA PRO A 202 10.42 -21.32 -4.75
C PRO A 202 10.69 -20.80 -6.16
N VAL A 203 11.70 -19.96 -6.28
CA VAL A 203 12.19 -19.50 -7.57
C VAL A 203 12.71 -20.78 -8.24
N TYR A 204 11.95 -21.35 -9.12
CA TYR A 204 12.43 -22.37 -10.01
C TYR A 204 13.42 -21.68 -10.95
N HIS A 205 14.69 -21.72 -10.61
CA HIS A 205 15.74 -21.47 -11.56
C HIS A 205 15.71 -22.66 -12.55
N GLU A 206 15.05 -22.49 -13.67
CA GLU A 206 15.32 -23.31 -14.83
C GLU A 206 16.80 -23.10 -15.19
N GLY A 207 17.63 -24.07 -14.90
CA GLY A 207 19.04 -24.04 -15.28
C GLY A 207 20.04 -24.35 -14.17
N ALA A 208 19.66 -24.94 -13.05
CA ALA A 208 20.64 -25.57 -12.18
C ALA A 208 21.12 -26.88 -12.81
N ASP A 209 22.30 -26.78 -13.43
CA ASP A 209 23.10 -27.88 -13.91
C ASP A 209 23.18 -29.02 -12.87
N THR A 210 22.63 -30.19 -13.23
CA THR A 210 22.64 -31.40 -12.42
C THR A 210 24.00 -32.09 -12.50
N SER A 211 25.09 -31.38 -12.20
CA SER A 211 26.41 -31.96 -12.00
C SER A 211 26.88 -31.80 -10.55
N GLN A 212 26.10 -32.27 -9.60
CA GLN A 212 26.62 -32.59 -8.28
C GLN A 212 26.99 -34.08 -8.25
N THR A 213 28.27 -34.34 -8.47
CA THR A 213 28.92 -35.59 -8.15
C THR A 213 28.72 -35.90 -6.65
N LEU A 214 28.04 -37.01 -6.40
CA LEU A 214 27.94 -37.59 -5.06
C LEU A 214 29.36 -37.86 -4.50
N PRO A 215 29.67 -37.50 -3.26
CA PRO A 215 30.93 -37.91 -2.64
C PRO A 215 30.93 -39.43 -2.48
N ALA A 216 32.04 -40.07 -2.91
CA ALA A 216 32.26 -41.49 -2.79
C ALA A 216 32.27 -41.90 -1.30
N GLU A 217 31.40 -42.85 -0.95
CA GLU A 217 31.47 -43.56 0.32
C GLU A 217 32.80 -44.29 0.45
N SER A 218 33.63 -43.90 1.40
CA SER A 218 34.81 -44.64 1.81
C SER A 218 34.37 -45.80 2.69
N SER A 219 34.30 -46.99 2.11
CA SER A 219 34.15 -48.23 2.83
C SER A 219 35.45 -48.56 3.55
N GLN A 220 35.56 -48.30 4.84
CA GLN A 220 36.56 -48.92 5.70
C GLN A 220 35.98 -50.22 6.25
N GLY A 221 36.39 -51.32 5.62
CA GLY A 221 36.21 -52.65 6.15
C GLY A 221 37.24 -52.94 7.24
N THR A 222 36.77 -53.19 8.45
CA THR A 222 37.60 -53.79 9.55
C THR A 222 37.66 -55.27 9.35
N PRO A 223 38.88 -55.94 9.46
CA PRO A 223 38.96 -57.38 9.40
C PRO A 223 38.57 -57.96 10.76
N ILE A 224 37.70 -58.95 10.73
CA ILE A 224 37.38 -59.83 11.85
C ILE A 224 38.42 -60.93 11.92
N THR A 225 39.13 -60.99 13.00
CA THR A 225 39.98 -62.18 13.37
C THR A 225 39.16 -63.00 14.31
N ASP A 226 38.89 -64.24 13.91
CA ASP A 226 38.38 -65.30 14.75
C ASP A 226 39.56 -66.25 15.19
N PRO A 227 39.52 -66.83 16.42
CA PRO A 227 40.46 -67.76 16.95
C PRO A 227 40.27 -69.22 16.45
#